data_638eea0c8731da39ec2729f4f0a163a0
#
_entry.id   638eea0c8731da39ec2729f4f0a163a0
#
_cell.length_a   1.000
_cell.length_b   1.000
_cell.length_c   1.000
_cell.angle_alpha   90.00
_cell.angle_beta   90.00
_cell.angle_gamma   90.00
#
_symmetry.space_group_name_H-M   'P 1'
#
loop_
_entity.id
_entity.type
_entity.pdbx_description
1 polymer ?
#
loop_
_entity_poly.entity_id
_entity_poly.type
_entity_poly.pdbx_seq_one_letter_code
_entity_poly.pdbx_strand_id
1 'polypeptide(L)'
;MEYMRAKKDVFRFDGYAGADTKYRLKVSVFTEEAWHSLFAKTLFINAEPNELPNWSNDWTIIDASRLELEDPAKYGVRQKLCIVQSLERKLVLIVGTRYAGEIKKSIFYAMNYDLPEVGVFPMHCSANVAKDDPSNVAVFFGLSGTGKTTLSADPKRRLIGDDEHGWSDRGVFNFEGGCYAKCINLSQEGEPQIWNAIRFGSVIENVVVDPVTRVPNYDSAARTENTRVTYPLDFVPDAVDRKSTRLNSSHEWI
;
A
#
# COMPACT_ATOMS: atom_id res chain seq x y z
N MET A 1 -4.58 -23.91 3.19
CA MET A 1 -6.02 -23.69 3.53
C MET A 1 -6.40 -24.28 4.88
N GLU A 2 -6.03 -25.51 5.21
CA GLU A 2 -6.34 -26.14 6.51
C GLU A 2 -5.83 -25.31 7.69
N TYR A 3 -4.60 -24.80 7.62
CA TYR A 3 -4.03 -23.94 8.64
C TYR A 3 -4.93 -22.73 8.98
N MET A 4 -5.41 -22.00 7.98
CA MET A 4 -6.28 -20.85 8.21
C MET A 4 -7.67 -21.26 8.74
N ARG A 5 -8.20 -22.42 8.29
CA ARG A 5 -9.47 -22.95 8.80
C ARG A 5 -9.42 -23.37 10.26
N ALA A 6 -8.23 -23.76 10.75
CA ALA A 6 -8.03 -24.12 12.14
C ALA A 6 -7.88 -22.93 13.10
N LYS A 7 -7.81 -21.69 12.57
CA LYS A 7 -7.73 -20.50 13.41
C LYS A 7 -9.08 -20.17 14.03
N LYS A 8 -9.03 -19.70 15.28
CA LYS A 8 -10.24 -19.22 15.97
C LYS A 8 -10.79 -17.97 15.29
N ASP A 9 -9.91 -17.06 14.92
CA ASP A 9 -10.25 -15.79 14.29
C ASP A 9 -9.46 -15.62 13.00
N VAL A 10 -10.15 -15.21 11.94
CA VAL A 10 -9.57 -14.78 10.66
C VAL A 10 -10.22 -13.45 10.32
N PHE A 11 -9.38 -12.47 10.05
CA PHE A 11 -9.83 -11.12 9.70
C PHE A 11 -9.90 -11.00 8.18
N ARG A 12 -10.96 -10.35 7.70
CA ARG A 12 -11.19 -10.11 6.27
C ARG A 12 -11.26 -8.62 6.00
N PHE A 13 -10.61 -8.21 4.93
CA PHE A 13 -10.75 -6.91 4.31
C PHE A 13 -11.20 -7.09 2.87
N ASP A 14 -12.15 -6.28 2.42
CA ASP A 14 -12.58 -6.17 1.03
C ASP A 14 -12.47 -4.73 0.56
N GLY A 15 -11.86 -4.53 -0.61
CA GLY A 15 -11.63 -3.20 -1.14
C GLY A 15 -11.01 -3.23 -2.53
N TYR A 16 -10.47 -2.11 -2.93
CA TYR A 16 -9.95 -1.90 -4.27
C TYR A 16 -8.49 -1.49 -4.25
N ALA A 17 -7.73 -1.97 -5.24
CA ALA A 17 -6.47 -1.39 -5.67
C ALA A 17 -6.69 -0.63 -6.99
N GLY A 18 -6.30 0.63 -7.04
CA GLY A 18 -6.52 1.52 -8.17
C GLY A 18 -7.71 2.47 -7.97
N ALA A 19 -7.44 3.76 -8.02
CA ALA A 19 -8.43 4.81 -7.88
C ALA A 19 -9.30 4.99 -9.15
N ASP A 20 -8.77 4.67 -10.34
CA ASP A 20 -9.56 4.70 -11.56
C ASP A 20 -10.52 3.49 -11.62
N THR A 21 -11.83 3.79 -11.60
CA THR A 21 -12.90 2.79 -11.57
C THR A 21 -12.91 1.83 -12.77
N LYS A 22 -12.31 2.23 -13.90
CA LYS A 22 -12.19 1.38 -15.10
C LYS A 22 -11.12 0.30 -14.93
N TYR A 23 -10.06 0.60 -14.17
CA TYR A 23 -8.86 -0.22 -14.09
C TYR A 23 -8.57 -0.79 -12.70
N ARG A 24 -9.42 -0.48 -11.71
CA ARG A 24 -9.27 -0.96 -10.33
C ARG A 24 -9.51 -2.45 -10.21
N LEU A 25 -8.74 -3.12 -9.35
CA LEU A 25 -8.93 -4.52 -9.00
C LEU A 25 -9.70 -4.62 -7.68
N LYS A 26 -10.66 -5.55 -7.61
CA LYS A 26 -11.33 -5.94 -6.36
C LYS A 26 -10.44 -6.94 -5.62
N VAL A 27 -10.08 -6.61 -4.39
CA VAL A 27 -9.17 -7.40 -3.57
C VAL A 27 -9.85 -7.85 -2.29
N SER A 28 -9.76 -9.14 -1.97
CA SER A 28 -10.08 -9.68 -0.65
C SER A 28 -8.81 -10.14 0.05
N VAL A 29 -8.59 -9.66 1.27
CA VAL A 29 -7.42 -10.00 2.10
C VAL A 29 -7.90 -10.76 3.33
N PHE A 30 -7.38 -11.97 3.52
CA PHE A 30 -7.64 -12.81 4.70
C PHE A 30 -6.37 -12.93 5.52
N THR A 31 -6.41 -12.51 6.77
CA THR A 31 -5.25 -12.50 7.66
C THR A 31 -5.56 -13.15 9.00
N GLU A 32 -4.55 -13.73 9.64
CA GLU A 32 -4.65 -14.23 11.01
C GLU A 32 -4.33 -13.17 12.07
N GLU A 33 -3.84 -12.01 11.65
CA GLU A 33 -3.48 -10.88 12.51
C GLU A 33 -4.43 -9.71 12.25
N ALA A 34 -5.10 -9.22 13.29
CA ALA A 34 -6.01 -8.09 13.19
C ALA A 34 -5.34 -6.83 12.60
N TRP A 35 -4.08 -6.58 12.98
CA TRP A 35 -3.35 -5.40 12.52
C TRP A 35 -3.01 -5.45 11.02
N HIS A 36 -2.81 -6.64 10.42
CA HIS A 36 -2.66 -6.78 8.96
C HIS A 36 -3.95 -6.42 8.22
N SER A 37 -5.12 -6.80 8.78
CA SER A 37 -6.41 -6.37 8.22
C SER A 37 -6.60 -4.86 8.34
N LEU A 38 -6.16 -4.26 9.46
CA LEU A 38 -6.18 -2.80 9.64
C LEU A 38 -5.21 -2.12 8.69
N PHE A 39 -4.02 -2.68 8.46
CA PHE A 39 -3.08 -2.22 7.45
C PHE A 39 -3.72 -2.22 6.06
N ALA A 40 -4.34 -3.32 5.64
CA ALA A 40 -5.03 -3.43 4.35
C ALA A 40 -6.13 -2.36 4.21
N LYS A 41 -6.92 -2.16 5.27
CA LYS A 41 -7.97 -1.13 5.33
C LYS A 41 -7.43 0.29 5.22
N THR A 42 -6.24 0.55 5.77
CA THR A 42 -5.59 1.85 5.73
C THR A 42 -4.97 2.13 4.36
N LEU A 43 -4.42 1.09 3.74
CA LEU A 43 -3.64 1.21 2.51
C LEU A 43 -4.46 1.12 1.23
N PHE A 44 -5.40 0.16 1.14
CA PHE A 44 -6.25 0.01 -0.03
C PHE A 44 -7.44 0.98 0.00
N ILE A 45 -8.13 1.12 -1.13
CA ILE A 45 -9.36 1.88 -1.22
C ILE A 45 -10.49 1.01 -0.67
N ASN A 46 -11.18 1.50 0.36
CA ASN A 46 -12.25 0.74 0.99
C ASN A 46 -13.47 0.61 0.07
N ALA A 47 -14.08 -0.59 0.03
CA ALA A 47 -15.39 -0.77 -0.57
C ALA A 47 -16.46 -0.03 0.25
N GLU A 48 -17.47 0.48 -0.42
CA GLU A 48 -18.62 1.09 0.27
C GLU A 48 -19.46 0.02 0.96
N PRO A 49 -20.09 0.32 2.11
CA PRO A 49 -20.86 -0.67 2.87
C PRO A 49 -21.96 -1.40 2.06
N ASN A 50 -22.56 -0.72 1.08
CA ASN A 50 -23.57 -1.28 0.20
C ASN A 50 -23.04 -2.23 -0.86
N GLU A 51 -21.72 -2.22 -1.14
CA GLU A 51 -21.05 -3.12 -2.08
C GLU A 51 -20.72 -4.48 -1.44
N LEU A 52 -20.48 -4.49 -0.11
CA LEU A 52 -20.00 -5.67 0.63
C LEU A 52 -20.93 -6.90 0.58
N PRO A 53 -22.27 -6.79 0.64
CA PRO A 53 -23.16 -7.96 0.61
C PRO A 53 -23.04 -8.80 -0.67
N ASN A 54 -22.67 -8.17 -1.80
CA ASN A 54 -22.53 -8.82 -3.09
C ASN A 54 -21.07 -8.78 -3.57
N TRP A 55 -20.10 -8.74 -2.64
CA TRP A 55 -18.71 -8.63 -2.99
C TRP A 55 -18.19 -9.87 -3.72
N SER A 56 -17.65 -9.65 -4.89
CA SER A 56 -16.91 -10.65 -5.68
C SER A 56 -15.55 -10.07 -6.03
N ASN A 57 -14.50 -10.66 -5.51
CA ASN A 57 -13.14 -10.18 -5.71
C ASN A 57 -12.49 -10.71 -6.99
N ASP A 58 -11.59 -9.92 -7.57
CA ASP A 58 -10.71 -10.34 -8.66
C ASP A 58 -9.50 -11.09 -8.10
N TRP A 59 -8.92 -10.59 -7.01
CA TRP A 59 -7.74 -11.15 -6.36
C TRP A 59 -8.00 -11.51 -4.91
N THR A 60 -7.43 -12.63 -4.48
CA THR A 60 -7.44 -13.07 -3.08
C THR A 60 -6.03 -13.07 -2.53
N ILE A 61 -5.83 -12.47 -1.35
CA ILE A 61 -4.61 -12.59 -0.55
C ILE A 61 -4.94 -13.40 0.70
N ILE A 62 -4.13 -14.41 0.98
CA ILE A 62 -4.17 -15.18 2.23
C ILE A 62 -2.85 -14.97 2.93
N ASP A 63 -2.89 -14.29 4.07
CA ASP A 63 -1.72 -13.99 4.89
C ASP A 63 -1.72 -14.88 6.15
N ALA A 64 -0.91 -15.94 6.08
CA ALA A 64 -0.61 -16.85 7.18
C ALA A 64 0.75 -16.48 7.79
N SER A 65 0.83 -15.31 8.37
CA SER A 65 2.07 -14.66 8.84
C SER A 65 2.85 -15.46 9.89
N ARG A 66 2.16 -16.31 10.67
CA ARG A 66 2.76 -17.15 11.71
C ARG A 66 3.02 -18.59 11.25
N LEU A 67 2.61 -18.97 10.05
CA LEU A 67 2.86 -20.28 9.51
C LEU A 67 4.32 -20.38 9.07
N GLU A 68 5.10 -21.27 9.70
CA GLU A 68 6.43 -21.63 9.24
C GLU A 68 6.38 -22.97 8.50
N LEU A 69 7.05 -23.05 7.35
CA LEU A 69 7.20 -24.31 6.63
C LEU A 69 8.20 -25.20 7.35
N GLU A 70 7.76 -26.38 7.78
CA GLU A 70 8.64 -27.36 8.47
C GLU A 70 9.72 -27.88 7.51
N ASP A 71 9.35 -28.19 6.28
CA ASP A 71 10.24 -28.67 5.22
C ASP A 71 10.10 -27.77 3.97
N PRO A 72 10.87 -26.67 3.87
CA PRO A 72 10.80 -25.76 2.73
C PRO A 72 11.10 -26.42 1.38
N ALA A 73 12.03 -27.39 1.36
CA ALA A 73 12.44 -28.05 0.13
C ALA A 73 11.29 -28.85 -0.52
N LYS A 74 10.40 -29.42 0.28
CA LYS A 74 9.18 -30.10 -0.18
C LYS A 74 8.28 -29.21 -1.04
N TYR A 75 8.33 -27.89 -0.81
CA TYR A 75 7.54 -26.89 -1.53
C TYR A 75 8.36 -26.13 -2.57
N GLY A 76 9.60 -26.54 -2.84
CA GLY A 76 10.47 -25.89 -3.81
C GLY A 76 10.99 -24.51 -3.38
N VAL A 77 10.93 -24.20 -2.08
CA VAL A 77 11.40 -22.92 -1.52
C VAL A 77 12.64 -23.13 -0.64
N ARG A 78 13.41 -22.06 -0.42
CA ARG A 78 14.70 -22.13 0.30
C ARG A 78 14.60 -21.82 1.79
N GLN A 79 13.52 -21.18 2.21
CA GLN A 79 13.35 -20.68 3.57
C GLN A 79 11.98 -21.11 4.14
N LYS A 80 11.83 -21.05 5.45
CA LYS A 80 10.58 -21.35 6.15
C LYS A 80 9.44 -20.39 5.85
N LEU A 81 9.75 -19.25 5.24
CA LEU A 81 8.80 -18.26 4.76
C LEU A 81 8.78 -18.25 3.22
N CYS A 82 7.64 -17.92 2.65
CA CYS A 82 7.53 -17.69 1.21
C CYS A 82 6.32 -16.81 0.88
N ILE A 83 6.45 -16.08 -0.22
CA ILE A 83 5.35 -15.41 -0.89
C ILE A 83 5.16 -16.11 -2.24
N VAL A 84 3.97 -16.66 -2.46
CA VAL A 84 3.63 -17.38 -3.69
C VAL A 84 2.45 -16.68 -4.34
N GLN A 85 2.59 -16.37 -5.61
CA GLN A 85 1.55 -15.73 -6.40
C GLN A 85 1.21 -16.57 -7.63
N SER A 86 -0.09 -16.88 -7.80
CA SER A 86 -0.63 -17.51 -9.00
C SER A 86 -1.43 -16.48 -9.79
N LEU A 87 -0.92 -16.07 -10.94
CA LEU A 87 -1.59 -15.12 -11.85
C LEU A 87 -2.86 -15.75 -12.43
N GLU A 88 -2.81 -17.03 -12.80
CA GLU A 88 -3.96 -17.77 -13.34
C GLU A 88 -5.12 -17.86 -12.32
N ARG A 89 -4.78 -18.17 -11.05
CA ARG A 89 -5.78 -18.32 -9.98
C ARG A 89 -6.12 -16.99 -9.29
N LYS A 90 -5.42 -15.93 -9.62
CA LYS A 90 -5.52 -14.63 -8.98
C LYS A 90 -5.44 -14.73 -7.44
N LEU A 91 -4.44 -15.48 -6.99
CA LEU A 91 -4.26 -15.86 -5.59
C LEU A 91 -2.84 -15.56 -5.13
N VAL A 92 -2.72 -14.92 -3.98
CA VAL A 92 -1.46 -14.71 -3.26
C VAL A 92 -1.50 -15.45 -1.93
N LEU A 93 -0.43 -16.18 -1.63
CA LEU A 93 -0.19 -16.80 -0.33
C LEU A 93 1.05 -16.16 0.29
N ILE A 94 0.89 -15.53 1.43
CA ILE A 94 1.98 -14.99 2.26
C ILE A 94 2.14 -15.91 3.45
N VAL A 95 3.33 -16.49 3.63
CA VAL A 95 3.59 -17.51 4.65
C VAL A 95 4.85 -17.14 5.43
N GLY A 96 4.77 -17.15 6.75
CA GLY A 96 5.92 -17.06 7.66
C GLY A 96 6.57 -15.68 7.78
N THR A 97 5.95 -14.63 7.26
CA THR A 97 6.41 -13.26 7.46
C THR A 97 5.29 -12.38 8.01
N ARG A 98 5.65 -11.49 8.92
CA ARG A 98 4.74 -10.47 9.46
C ARG A 98 4.93 -9.10 8.81
N TYR A 99 5.77 -9.00 7.80
CA TYR A 99 5.96 -7.75 7.07
C TYR A 99 4.72 -7.43 6.22
N ALA A 100 3.95 -6.44 6.64
CA ALA A 100 2.68 -6.08 6.01
C ALA A 100 2.85 -5.58 4.57
N GLY A 101 4.03 -5.07 4.22
CA GLY A 101 4.36 -4.64 2.87
C GLY A 101 4.19 -5.73 1.80
N GLU A 102 4.23 -7.02 2.16
CA GLU A 102 3.98 -8.11 1.21
C GLU A 102 2.54 -8.12 0.69
N ILE A 103 1.56 -7.74 1.51
CA ILE A 103 0.16 -7.58 1.11
C ILE A 103 0.05 -6.55 -0.02
N LYS A 104 0.69 -5.40 0.16
CA LYS A 104 0.74 -4.31 -0.80
C LYS A 104 1.47 -4.72 -2.08
N LYS A 105 2.72 -5.18 -1.94
CA LYS A 105 3.60 -5.46 -3.09
C LYS A 105 3.10 -6.61 -3.97
N SER A 106 2.38 -7.57 -3.41
CA SER A 106 1.74 -8.64 -4.17
C SER A 106 0.69 -8.10 -5.15
N ILE A 107 -0.14 -7.15 -4.73
CA ILE A 107 -1.14 -6.54 -5.60
C ILE A 107 -0.49 -5.59 -6.61
N PHE A 108 0.54 -4.86 -6.21
CA PHE A 108 1.32 -4.07 -7.17
C PHE A 108 1.92 -4.95 -8.28
N TYR A 109 2.46 -6.12 -7.92
CA TYR A 109 2.94 -7.08 -8.91
C TYR A 109 1.82 -7.56 -9.85
N ALA A 110 0.62 -7.87 -9.31
CA ALA A 110 -0.54 -8.24 -10.10
C ALA A 110 -0.93 -7.13 -11.10
N MET A 111 -0.98 -5.88 -10.63
CA MET A 111 -1.28 -4.73 -11.48
C MET A 111 -0.22 -4.49 -12.55
N ASN A 112 1.06 -4.71 -12.24
CA ASN A 112 2.15 -4.64 -13.23
C ASN A 112 2.03 -5.70 -14.32
N TYR A 113 1.42 -6.83 -14.03
CA TYR A 113 1.17 -7.90 -15.00
C TYR A 113 -0.10 -7.66 -15.81
N ASP A 114 -1.22 -7.31 -15.16
CA ASP A 114 -2.54 -7.22 -15.80
C ASP A 114 -2.75 -5.90 -16.59
N LEU A 115 -2.26 -4.77 -16.08
CA LEU A 115 -2.58 -3.46 -16.62
C LEU A 115 -1.98 -3.13 -18.01
N PRO A 116 -0.76 -3.57 -18.36
CA PRO A 116 -0.22 -3.35 -19.70
C PRO A 116 -1.10 -3.92 -20.82
N GLU A 117 -1.77 -5.05 -20.57
CA GLU A 117 -2.68 -5.69 -21.52
C GLU A 117 -3.91 -4.83 -21.88
N VAL A 118 -4.25 -3.88 -21.00
CA VAL A 118 -5.37 -2.95 -21.18
C VAL A 118 -4.92 -1.51 -21.46
N GLY A 119 -3.63 -1.32 -21.82
CA GLY A 119 -3.06 -0.04 -22.23
C GLY A 119 -2.78 0.92 -21.08
N VAL A 120 -2.59 0.43 -19.87
CA VAL A 120 -2.18 1.22 -18.69
C VAL A 120 -0.73 0.93 -18.35
N PHE A 121 0.07 1.97 -18.16
CA PHE A 121 1.46 1.86 -17.74
C PHE A 121 1.57 1.91 -16.22
N PRO A 122 1.87 0.80 -15.54
CA PRO A 122 2.08 0.78 -14.10
C PRO A 122 3.47 1.33 -13.74
N MET A 123 3.54 2.14 -12.67
CA MET A 123 4.73 2.88 -12.29
C MET A 123 5.00 2.76 -10.79
N HIS A 124 6.25 2.47 -10.43
CA HIS A 124 6.76 2.63 -9.08
C HIS A 124 7.34 4.04 -8.94
N CYS A 125 6.50 4.98 -8.65
CA CYS A 125 6.81 6.40 -8.55
C CYS A 125 5.89 7.08 -7.54
N SER A 126 6.29 8.21 -7.00
CA SER A 126 5.36 9.15 -6.37
C SER A 126 4.81 10.14 -7.41
N ALA A 127 3.65 10.73 -7.14
CA ALA A 127 3.03 11.67 -8.06
C ALA A 127 2.31 12.80 -7.33
N ASN A 128 2.34 14.00 -7.91
CA ASN A 128 1.56 15.14 -7.47
C ASN A 128 1.03 15.94 -8.66
N VAL A 129 0.12 16.86 -8.40
CA VAL A 129 -0.51 17.72 -9.40
C VAL A 129 -0.52 19.17 -8.95
N ALA A 130 -0.42 20.11 -9.88
CA ALA A 130 -0.53 21.54 -9.56
C ALA A 130 -1.92 21.86 -9.00
N LYS A 131 -2.01 22.84 -8.06
CA LYS A 131 -3.28 23.20 -7.41
C LYS A 131 -4.26 23.88 -8.36
N ASP A 132 -3.74 24.64 -9.30
CA ASP A 132 -4.44 25.48 -10.26
C ASP A 132 -4.59 24.87 -11.66
N ASP A 133 -3.83 23.80 -11.95
CA ASP A 133 -3.87 23.11 -13.24
C ASP A 133 -3.88 21.60 -13.05
N PRO A 134 -5.03 20.94 -13.15
CA PRO A 134 -5.13 19.47 -13.01
C PRO A 134 -4.46 18.70 -14.17
N SER A 135 -4.06 19.35 -15.26
CA SER A 135 -3.30 18.72 -16.34
C SER A 135 -1.79 18.66 -16.05
N ASN A 136 -1.31 19.48 -15.11
CA ASN A 136 0.10 19.56 -14.74
C ASN A 136 0.42 18.53 -13.64
N VAL A 137 0.60 17.29 -14.05
CA VAL A 137 0.99 16.16 -13.18
C VAL A 137 2.50 15.94 -13.26
N ALA A 138 3.16 15.84 -12.10
CA ALA A 138 4.55 15.44 -12.00
C ALA A 138 4.65 14.04 -11.40
N VAL A 139 5.50 13.17 -11.97
CA VAL A 139 5.83 11.83 -11.50
C VAL A 139 7.31 11.76 -11.15
N PHE A 140 7.63 11.14 -10.01
CA PHE A 140 8.98 11.10 -9.45
C PHE A 140 9.45 9.65 -9.37
N PHE A 141 10.38 9.27 -10.23
CA PHE A 141 11.02 7.96 -10.23
C PHE A 141 12.31 8.00 -9.41
N GLY A 142 12.67 6.87 -8.83
CA GLY A 142 13.91 6.71 -8.09
C GLY A 142 13.88 5.49 -7.18
N LEU A 143 15.05 5.09 -6.68
CA LEU A 143 15.17 3.99 -5.72
C LEU A 143 14.59 4.35 -4.35
N SER A 144 14.42 3.35 -3.48
CA SER A 144 14.01 3.60 -2.09
C SER A 144 15.02 4.51 -1.38
N GLY A 145 14.53 5.53 -0.67
CA GLY A 145 15.37 6.48 0.05
C GLY A 145 15.99 7.62 -0.79
N THR A 146 15.62 7.75 -2.07
CA THR A 146 16.13 8.86 -2.93
C THR A 146 15.35 10.15 -2.81
N GLY A 147 14.38 10.22 -1.89
CA GLY A 147 13.59 11.43 -1.65
C GLY A 147 12.33 11.59 -2.51
N LYS A 148 11.87 10.54 -3.21
CA LYS A 148 10.62 10.60 -4.01
C LYS A 148 9.43 11.15 -3.21
N THR A 149 9.18 10.58 -2.04
CA THR A 149 8.08 10.99 -1.15
C THR A 149 8.25 12.44 -0.71
N THR A 150 9.47 12.85 -0.34
CA THR A 150 9.77 14.23 0.07
C THR A 150 9.54 15.22 -1.07
N LEU A 151 9.99 14.89 -2.30
CA LEU A 151 9.81 15.75 -3.46
C LEU A 151 8.33 15.87 -3.88
N SER A 152 7.57 14.79 -3.78
CA SER A 152 6.13 14.80 -4.12
C SER A 152 5.27 15.53 -3.06
N ALA A 153 5.80 15.69 -1.84
CA ALA A 153 5.13 16.35 -0.71
C ALA A 153 5.24 17.90 -0.76
N ASP A 154 5.40 18.50 -1.93
CA ASP A 154 5.43 19.96 -2.11
C ASP A 154 4.12 20.60 -1.64
N PRO A 155 4.13 21.54 -0.67
CA PRO A 155 2.93 22.20 -0.18
C PRO A 155 2.22 23.08 -1.23
N LYS A 156 2.88 23.43 -2.33
CA LYS A 156 2.30 24.14 -3.47
C LYS A 156 1.55 23.24 -4.45
N ARG A 157 1.66 21.93 -4.28
CA ARG A 157 1.02 20.93 -5.13
C ARG A 157 0.14 20.01 -4.30
N ARG A 158 -0.70 19.21 -4.93
CA ARG A 158 -1.56 18.23 -4.27
C ARG A 158 -0.99 16.84 -4.48
N LEU A 159 -0.79 16.07 -3.42
CA LEU A 159 -0.31 14.70 -3.50
C LEU A 159 -1.36 13.80 -4.16
N ILE A 160 -0.96 13.03 -5.19
CA ILE A 160 -1.76 11.94 -5.76
C ILE A 160 -1.47 10.66 -4.99
N GLY A 161 -0.20 10.36 -4.77
CA GLY A 161 0.28 9.22 -3.97
C GLY A 161 1.80 9.19 -3.87
N ASP A 162 2.31 8.36 -2.95
CA ASP A 162 3.72 8.36 -2.58
C ASP A 162 4.55 7.23 -3.21
N ASP A 163 3.92 6.17 -3.79
CA ASP A 163 4.69 4.98 -4.19
C ASP A 163 4.25 4.30 -5.51
N GLU A 164 2.96 4.06 -5.75
CA GLU A 164 2.49 3.18 -6.83
C GLU A 164 1.34 3.81 -7.64
N HIS A 165 1.52 3.93 -8.96
CA HIS A 165 0.57 4.60 -9.84
C HIS A 165 0.37 3.87 -11.16
N GLY A 166 -0.77 4.11 -11.80
CA GLY A 166 -1.04 3.75 -13.19
C GLY A 166 -1.16 4.99 -14.06
N TRP A 167 -0.68 4.91 -15.29
CA TRP A 167 -0.85 5.94 -16.29
C TRP A 167 -1.63 5.39 -17.48
N SER A 168 -2.82 5.87 -17.66
CA SER A 168 -3.76 5.51 -18.71
C SER A 168 -3.98 6.67 -19.70
N ASP A 169 -4.81 6.43 -20.71
CA ASP A 169 -5.35 7.46 -21.60
C ASP A 169 -6.17 8.55 -20.87
N ARG A 170 -6.57 8.27 -19.62
CA ARG A 170 -7.35 9.16 -18.77
C ARG A 170 -6.50 9.94 -17.76
N GLY A 171 -5.19 9.69 -17.72
CA GLY A 171 -4.24 10.32 -16.82
C GLY A 171 -3.62 9.38 -15.81
N VAL A 172 -2.91 9.97 -14.82
CA VAL A 172 -2.24 9.25 -13.73
C VAL A 172 -3.21 9.03 -12.58
N PHE A 173 -3.23 7.82 -12.02
CA PHE A 173 -4.05 7.47 -10.87
C PHE A 173 -3.28 6.64 -9.85
N ASN A 174 -3.58 6.84 -8.58
CA ASN A 174 -2.98 6.10 -7.48
C ASN A 174 -3.54 4.68 -7.40
N PHE A 175 -2.69 3.68 -7.10
CA PHE A 175 -3.14 2.32 -6.81
C PHE A 175 -3.65 2.17 -5.38
N GLU A 176 -3.30 3.10 -4.50
CA GLU A 176 -3.48 3.00 -3.07
C GLU A 176 -4.49 4.03 -2.53
N GLY A 177 -5.14 3.69 -1.44
CA GLY A 177 -6.01 4.59 -0.68
C GLY A 177 -5.30 5.26 0.51
N GLY A 178 -4.05 4.92 0.74
CA GLY A 178 -3.20 5.44 1.81
C GLY A 178 -1.75 5.52 1.40
N CYS A 179 -0.89 5.88 2.34
CA CYS A 179 0.55 5.94 2.19
C CYS A 179 1.22 4.90 3.10
N TYR A 180 2.40 4.42 2.69
CA TYR A 180 3.22 3.50 3.49
C TYR A 180 4.66 3.99 3.52
N ALA A 181 4.93 4.92 4.41
CA ALA A 181 6.19 5.64 4.49
C ALA A 181 7.20 4.94 5.42
N LYS A 182 8.49 5.14 5.14
CA LYS A 182 9.59 4.83 6.05
C LYS A 182 9.61 5.87 7.17
N CYS A 183 9.83 5.46 8.41
CA CYS A 183 9.84 6.38 9.54
C CYS A 183 11.07 6.27 10.44
N ILE A 184 12.15 5.59 10.01
CA ILE A 184 13.43 5.68 10.70
C ILE A 184 13.98 7.10 10.56
N ASN A 185 14.44 7.69 11.66
CA ASN A 185 14.91 9.08 11.76
C ASN A 185 13.86 10.13 11.34
N LEU A 186 12.59 9.80 11.39
CA LEU A 186 11.51 10.72 11.06
C LEU A 186 11.47 11.89 12.04
N SER A 187 11.51 13.10 11.52
CA SER A 187 11.37 14.33 12.31
C SER A 187 10.33 15.28 11.71
N GLN A 188 9.75 16.11 12.56
CA GLN A 188 8.79 17.12 12.12
C GLN A 188 9.41 18.16 11.18
N GLU A 189 10.70 18.45 11.36
CA GLU A 189 11.42 19.42 10.53
C GLU A 189 11.76 18.85 9.16
N GLY A 190 12.18 17.56 9.12
CA GLY A 190 12.60 16.89 7.89
C GLY A 190 11.44 16.50 6.99
N GLU A 191 10.39 15.92 7.58
CA GLU A 191 9.24 15.37 6.82
C GLU A 191 7.92 15.75 7.51
N PRO A 192 7.56 17.04 7.53
CA PRO A 192 6.41 17.55 8.29
C PRO A 192 5.07 16.95 7.83
N GLN A 193 4.94 16.60 6.56
CA GLN A 193 3.71 16.01 6.03
C GLN A 193 3.49 14.60 6.58
N ILE A 194 4.51 13.74 6.60
CA ILE A 194 4.45 12.39 7.16
C ILE A 194 4.24 12.48 8.67
N TRP A 195 5.02 13.34 9.35
CA TRP A 195 4.92 13.53 10.79
C TRP A 195 3.50 13.89 11.24
N ASN A 196 2.88 14.86 10.57
CA ASN A 196 1.52 15.32 10.91
C ASN A 196 0.42 14.33 10.50
N ALA A 197 0.69 13.41 9.57
CA ALA A 197 -0.24 12.35 9.19
C ALA A 197 -0.26 11.19 10.20
N ILE A 198 0.74 11.08 11.08
CA ILE A 198 0.78 10.02 12.10
C ILE A 198 -0.10 10.42 13.28
N ARG A 199 -1.30 9.87 13.30
CA ARG A 199 -2.30 10.11 14.35
C ARG A 199 -3.17 8.89 14.55
N PHE A 200 -4.16 8.95 15.45
CA PHE A 200 -5.11 7.85 15.65
C PHE A 200 -5.73 7.42 14.31
N GLY A 201 -5.64 6.12 14.03
CA GLY A 201 -6.01 5.52 12.74
C GLY A 201 -4.81 5.15 11.84
N SER A 202 -3.60 5.64 12.16
CA SER A 202 -2.36 5.17 11.53
C SER A 202 -1.88 3.86 12.16
N VAL A 203 -1.14 3.04 11.37
CA VAL A 203 -0.51 1.80 11.85
C VAL A 203 1.00 1.94 11.73
N ILE A 204 1.71 1.82 12.85
CA ILE A 204 3.18 1.79 12.89
C ILE A 204 3.68 0.36 12.95
N GLU A 205 4.69 0.04 12.16
CA GLU A 205 5.30 -1.27 12.04
C GLU A 205 6.78 -1.22 12.39
N ASN A 206 7.23 -2.14 13.25
CA ASN A 206 8.60 -2.24 13.75
C ASN A 206 9.11 -1.05 14.58
N VAL A 207 8.30 -0.04 14.81
CA VAL A 207 8.66 1.12 15.63
C VAL A 207 8.68 0.71 17.11
N VAL A 208 9.71 1.13 17.83
CA VAL A 208 9.77 0.98 19.29
C VAL A 208 8.87 2.03 19.91
N VAL A 209 7.95 1.58 20.77
CA VAL A 209 7.02 2.45 21.49
C VAL A 209 7.31 2.33 22.98
N ASP A 210 7.44 3.45 23.65
CA ASP A 210 7.59 3.47 25.10
C ASP A 210 6.34 2.85 25.78
N PRO A 211 6.50 1.85 26.65
CA PRO A 211 5.36 1.12 27.19
C PRO A 211 4.49 1.94 28.16
N VAL A 212 5.04 3.00 28.74
CA VAL A 212 4.35 3.86 29.71
C VAL A 212 3.73 5.08 29.03
N THR A 213 4.55 5.85 28.32
CA THR A 213 4.11 7.11 27.67
C THR A 213 3.39 6.89 26.35
N ARG A 214 3.55 5.69 25.75
CA ARG A 214 3.05 5.37 24.39
C ARG A 214 3.64 6.20 23.28
N VAL A 215 4.75 6.90 23.54
CA VAL A 215 5.45 7.71 22.56
C VAL A 215 6.30 6.80 21.66
N PRO A 216 6.15 6.88 20.31
CA PRO A 216 7.00 6.15 19.39
C PRO A 216 8.40 6.76 19.31
N ASN A 217 9.42 5.90 19.25
CA ASN A 217 10.81 6.31 19.04
C ASN A 217 11.22 5.98 17.58
N TYR A 218 11.25 7.00 16.75
CA TYR A 218 11.59 6.85 15.33
C TYR A 218 13.11 6.75 15.08
N ASP A 219 13.96 7.09 16.06
CA ASP A 219 15.41 6.99 15.93
C ASP A 219 15.92 5.59 16.28
N SER A 220 15.06 4.73 16.78
CA SER A 220 15.44 3.40 17.22
C SER A 220 15.40 2.37 16.09
N ALA A 221 16.56 1.81 15.76
CA ALA A 221 16.72 0.64 14.90
C ALA A 221 16.78 -0.69 15.70
N ALA A 222 16.40 -0.71 16.98
CA ALA A 222 16.56 -1.89 17.84
C ALA A 222 15.83 -3.14 17.34
N ARG A 223 14.75 -3.00 16.58
CA ARG A 223 14.06 -4.11 15.89
C ARG A 223 14.57 -4.30 14.47
N THR A 224 14.65 -3.23 13.71
CA THR A 224 15.14 -3.13 12.34
C THR A 224 15.16 -1.66 11.92
N GLU A 225 15.98 -1.31 10.93
CA GLU A 225 15.93 0.00 10.25
C GLU A 225 14.70 0.14 9.33
N ASN A 226 14.02 -0.97 9.01
CA ASN A 226 12.81 -0.94 8.20
C ASN A 226 11.57 -0.69 9.05
N THR A 227 11.58 0.44 9.75
CA THR A 227 10.41 0.96 10.46
C THR A 227 9.47 1.64 9.47
N ARG A 228 8.17 1.41 9.60
CA ARG A 228 7.16 1.92 8.68
C ARG A 228 5.96 2.50 9.41
N VAL A 229 5.27 3.38 8.70
CA VAL A 229 3.93 3.85 9.09
C VAL A 229 3.02 3.81 7.88
N THR A 230 1.80 3.30 8.06
CA THR A 230 0.74 3.48 7.08
C THR A 230 -0.36 4.38 7.64
N TYR A 231 -0.88 5.25 6.80
CA TYR A 231 -1.96 6.18 7.12
C TYR A 231 -2.85 6.40 5.89
N PRO A 232 -4.15 6.67 6.08
CA PRO A 232 -5.04 7.00 4.98
C PRO A 232 -4.58 8.28 4.25
N LEU A 233 -4.77 8.34 2.94
CA LEU A 233 -4.36 9.49 2.13
C LEU A 233 -5.05 10.80 2.55
N ASP A 234 -6.28 10.71 3.08
CA ASP A 234 -7.03 11.86 3.61
C ASP A 234 -6.44 12.46 4.93
N PHE A 235 -5.43 11.79 5.51
CA PHE A 235 -4.65 12.37 6.60
C PHE A 235 -3.63 13.41 6.10
N VAL A 236 -3.32 13.38 4.81
CA VAL A 236 -2.45 14.37 4.15
C VAL A 236 -3.29 15.56 3.73
N PRO A 237 -3.02 16.77 4.25
CA PRO A 237 -3.71 17.98 3.81
C PRO A 237 -3.57 18.19 2.29
N ASP A 238 -4.65 18.62 1.66
CA ASP A 238 -4.68 18.89 0.21
C ASP A 238 -4.32 17.71 -0.71
N ALA A 239 -4.36 16.46 -0.23
CA ALA A 239 -4.23 15.31 -1.13
C ALA A 239 -5.40 15.28 -2.13
N VAL A 240 -5.14 14.66 -3.29
CA VAL A 240 -6.20 14.43 -4.29
C VAL A 240 -7.21 13.43 -3.74
N ASP A 241 -8.50 13.69 -3.91
CA ASP A 241 -9.55 12.78 -3.45
C ASP A 241 -9.38 11.40 -4.10
N ARG A 242 -9.43 10.36 -3.26
CA ARG A 242 -9.35 8.94 -3.67
C ARG A 242 -10.39 8.54 -4.72
N LYS A 243 -11.49 9.30 -4.82
CA LYS A 243 -12.62 9.00 -5.71
C LYS A 243 -12.55 9.76 -7.06
N SER A 244 -11.68 10.76 -7.18
CA SER A 244 -11.62 11.61 -8.37
C SER A 244 -10.20 11.73 -8.93
N THR A 245 -9.81 10.76 -9.72
CA THR A 245 -8.46 10.70 -10.31
C THR A 245 -8.49 10.79 -11.82
N ARG A 246 -9.23 11.74 -12.37
CA ARG A 246 -9.08 12.14 -13.77
C ARG A 246 -8.16 13.35 -13.83
N LEU A 247 -6.86 13.08 -13.93
CA LEU A 247 -5.87 14.12 -14.14
C LEU A 247 -5.39 13.96 -15.58
N ASN A 248 -5.83 14.83 -16.48
CA ASN A 248 -5.29 14.88 -17.83
C ASN A 248 -3.81 15.22 -17.75
N SER A 249 -2.95 14.31 -18.18
CA SER A 249 -1.52 14.58 -18.31
C SER A 249 -1.25 15.17 -19.71
N SER A 250 -0.85 16.42 -19.78
CA SER A 250 -0.11 16.92 -20.93
C SER A 250 1.35 16.43 -20.83
N HIS A 251 1.89 15.89 -21.92
CA HIS A 251 3.22 15.29 -21.94
C HIS A 251 4.31 16.36 -21.91
N GLU A 252 4.93 16.59 -20.75
CA GLU A 252 6.24 17.20 -20.70
C GLU A 252 7.18 16.29 -19.89
N TRP A 253 8.19 15.78 -20.59
CA TRP A 253 9.29 15.04 -19.98
C TRP A 253 10.31 16.04 -19.42
N ILE A 254 10.53 16.01 -18.14
CA ILE A 254 11.64 16.71 -17.50
C ILE A 254 12.67 15.69 -17.06
#